data_5cd3a3070bb5c77df68fef338724fc02
#
_entry.id   5cd3a3070bb5c77df68fef338724fc02
#
_cell.length_a   1.000
_cell.length_b   1.000
_cell.length_c   1.000
_cell.angle_alpha   90.00
_cell.angle_beta   90.00
_cell.angle_gamma   90.00
#
_symmetry.space_group_name_H-M   'P 1'
#
loop_
_entity.id
_entity.type
_entity.pdbx_description
1 polymer ?
#
loop_
_entity_poly.entity_id
_entity_poly.type
_entity_poly.pdbx_seq_one_letter_code
_entity_poly.pdbx_strand_id
1 'polypeptide(L)'
;MMMWHATIFSEASVQSWEQELIKREIDQKTAILIVIEHFGDIQPGTKCSAVFFDTARIRREKEFYAKLYSENGVHDLAILQAMVSANVPDAPYWLVSLKSGDGAFGDITRLHRVDDRTGKILADPPS
;
A
#
# COMPACT_ATOMS: atom_id res chain seq x y z
N MET A 1 -23.58 -31.47 8.19
CA MET A 1 -23.66 -30.72 7.72
C MET A 1 -23.60 -30.14 7.46
N MET A 2 -23.37 -30.42 7.52
CA MET A 2 -23.33 -29.67 6.97
C MET A 2 -23.13 -29.14 6.79
N MET A 3 -23.10 -29.42 7.04
CA MET A 3 -23.06 -28.74 6.54
C MET A 3 -22.73 -28.29 6.21
N TRP A 4 -22.85 -28.67 6.55
CA TRP A 4 -22.66 -28.04 5.89
C TRP A 4 -22.40 -27.63 5.67
N HIS A 5 -22.42 -27.65 5.65
CA HIS A 5 -22.34 -26.96 5.07
C HIS A 5 -22.35 -26.20 4.85
N ALA A 6 -22.56 -26.34 5.01
CA ALA A 6 -22.63 -25.40 4.58
C ALA A 6 -22.50 -24.74 4.51
N THR A 7 -22.49 -24.86 4.51
CA THR A 7 -22.33 -24.06 4.05
C THR A 7 -22.18 -23.56 3.72
N ILE A 8 -22.45 -23.79 3.89
CA ILE A 8 -22.30 -23.13 3.40
C ILE A 8 -22.35 -22.58 3.08
N PHE A 9 -22.42 -22.26 3.29
CA PHE A 9 -22.34 -21.32 2.74
C PHE A 9 -22.38 -20.83 3.14
N SER A 10 -22.87 -21.30 2.43
CA SER A 10 -22.58 -20.90 3.24
C SER A 10 -21.97 -19.72 3.83
N GLU A 11 -21.92 -19.41 4.99
CA GLU A 11 -21.26 -18.25 5.45
C GLU A 11 -19.77 -18.31 5.18
N ALA A 12 -19.30 -19.45 4.98
CA ALA A 12 -17.90 -19.63 4.57
C ALA A 12 -17.67 -18.96 3.22
N SER A 13 -18.63 -19.02 2.32
CA SER A 13 -18.47 -18.40 1.01
C SER A 13 -18.51 -16.87 1.11
N VAL A 14 -19.28 -16.33 2.03
CA VAL A 14 -19.28 -14.88 2.26
C VAL A 14 -17.92 -14.41 2.73
N GLN A 15 -17.35 -15.09 3.68
CA GLN A 15 -16.03 -14.74 4.18
C GLN A 15 -14.96 -14.89 3.11
N SER A 16 -15.14 -15.86 2.23
CA SER A 16 -14.19 -16.09 1.17
C SER A 16 -14.10 -14.91 0.21
N TRP A 17 -15.24 -14.40 -0.24
CA TRP A 17 -15.19 -13.28 -1.17
C TRP A 17 -14.76 -11.99 -0.48
N GLU A 18 -15.06 -11.82 0.79
CA GLU A 18 -14.54 -10.68 1.52
C GLU A 18 -13.03 -10.70 1.57
N GLN A 19 -12.46 -11.87 1.80
CA GLN A 19 -11.02 -12.01 1.84
C GLN A 19 -10.39 -11.77 0.49
N GLU A 20 -11.07 -12.13 -0.59
CA GLU A 20 -10.55 -11.86 -1.91
C GLU A 20 -10.52 -10.36 -2.21
N LEU A 21 -11.50 -9.61 -1.71
CA LEU A 21 -11.53 -8.18 -1.89
C LEU A 21 -10.43 -7.47 -1.09
N ILE A 22 -10.05 -8.03 0.06
CA ILE A 22 -9.08 -7.42 0.96
C ILE A 22 -7.86 -8.34 1.11
N LYS A 23 -7.64 -9.18 0.14
CA LYS A 23 -6.62 -10.22 0.22
C LYS A 23 -5.24 -9.62 0.46
N ARG A 24 -4.62 -10.06 1.53
CA ARG A 24 -3.28 -9.65 1.92
C ARG A 24 -2.42 -10.88 2.10
N GLU A 25 -1.19 -10.84 1.57
CA GLU A 25 -0.23 -11.92 1.76
C GLU A 25 0.57 -11.75 3.03
N ILE A 26 0.80 -10.51 3.42
CA ILE A 26 1.47 -10.21 4.69
C ILE A 26 0.55 -9.31 5.52
N ASP A 27 0.83 -9.21 6.81
CA ASP A 27 0.03 -8.36 7.69
C ASP A 27 0.74 -7.04 7.97
N GLN A 28 0.05 -6.16 8.68
CA GLN A 28 0.53 -4.84 9.02
C GLN A 28 1.85 -4.90 9.79
N LYS A 29 1.92 -5.77 10.77
CA LYS A 29 3.10 -5.90 11.60
C LYS A 29 4.30 -6.37 10.80
N THR A 30 4.09 -7.33 9.91
CA THR A 30 5.14 -7.85 9.05
C THR A 30 5.67 -6.76 8.12
N ALA A 31 4.78 -5.96 7.53
CA ALA A 31 5.18 -4.87 6.66
C ALA A 31 6.07 -3.87 7.40
N ILE A 32 5.69 -3.52 8.61
CA ILE A 32 6.48 -2.59 9.43
C ILE A 32 7.85 -3.20 9.76
N LEU A 33 7.89 -4.48 10.13
CA LEU A 33 9.14 -5.14 10.47
C LEU A 33 10.08 -5.22 9.27
N ILE A 34 9.56 -5.45 8.08
CA ILE A 34 10.37 -5.48 6.86
C ILE A 34 11.09 -4.16 6.68
N VAL A 35 10.38 -3.04 6.85
CA VAL A 35 10.98 -1.72 6.68
C VAL A 35 12.01 -1.46 7.77
N ILE A 36 11.70 -1.79 9.01
CA ILE A 36 12.63 -1.59 10.12
C ILE A 36 13.91 -2.37 9.91
N GLU A 37 13.81 -3.63 9.49
CA GLU A 37 14.99 -4.46 9.26
C GLU A 37 15.81 -3.97 8.08
N HIS A 38 15.15 -3.47 7.05
CA HIS A 38 15.84 -3.00 5.86
C HIS A 38 16.72 -1.79 6.15
N PHE A 39 16.19 -0.83 6.91
CA PHE A 39 16.92 0.40 7.20
C PHE A 39 17.78 0.31 8.45
N GLY A 40 17.39 -0.52 9.40
CA GLY A 40 18.23 -0.90 10.53
C GLY A 40 18.43 0.16 11.60
N ASP A 41 18.41 1.41 11.24
CA ASP A 41 18.77 2.50 12.16
C ASP A 41 17.55 3.34 12.47
N ILE A 42 16.64 2.77 13.27
CA ILE A 42 15.41 3.41 13.64
C ILE A 42 15.58 4.05 15.02
N GLN A 43 15.28 5.33 15.12
CA GLN A 43 15.42 6.06 16.36
C GLN A 43 14.40 5.61 17.41
N PRO A 44 14.81 5.57 18.69
CA PRO A 44 13.86 5.27 19.75
C PRO A 44 12.68 6.26 19.73
N GLY A 45 11.50 5.76 20.00
CA GLY A 45 10.30 6.59 20.01
C GLY A 45 9.68 6.82 18.64
N THR A 46 10.24 6.22 17.60
CA THR A 46 9.65 6.31 16.26
C THR A 46 8.28 5.64 16.25
N LYS A 47 7.30 6.35 15.72
CA LYS A 47 5.95 5.81 15.56
C LYS A 47 5.84 5.17 14.19
N CYS A 48 5.42 3.91 14.18
CA CYS A 48 5.30 3.14 12.96
C CYS A 48 3.84 2.81 12.69
N SER A 49 3.43 2.96 11.44
CA SER A 49 2.09 2.57 11.03
C SER A 49 2.15 2.05 9.60
N ALA A 50 1.13 1.31 9.21
CA ALA A 50 1.05 0.80 7.86
C ALA A 50 -0.40 0.77 7.41
N VAL A 51 -0.63 1.13 6.15
CA VAL A 51 -1.94 1.14 5.53
C VAL A 51 -1.87 0.26 4.28
N PHE A 52 -2.86 -0.63 4.15
CA PHE A 52 -2.92 -1.52 3.00
C PHE A 52 -3.62 -0.84 1.83
N PHE A 53 -2.97 -0.90 0.67
CA PHE A 53 -3.54 -0.42 -0.59
C PHE A 53 -3.93 -1.63 -1.43
N ASP A 54 -5.23 -1.92 -1.46
CA ASP A 54 -5.76 -3.00 -2.28
C ASP A 54 -5.94 -2.54 -3.73
N THR A 55 -6.36 -3.45 -4.59
CA THR A 55 -6.52 -3.16 -6.02
C THR A 55 -7.48 -2.00 -6.28
N ALA A 56 -8.57 -1.94 -5.54
CA ALA A 56 -9.56 -0.86 -5.72
C ALA A 56 -8.97 0.49 -5.33
N ARG A 57 -8.22 0.52 -4.25
CA ARG A 57 -7.59 1.76 -3.78
C ARG A 57 -6.49 2.22 -4.73
N ILE A 58 -5.73 1.28 -5.28
CA ILE A 58 -4.71 1.58 -6.28
C ILE A 58 -5.36 2.19 -7.52
N ARG A 59 -6.49 1.63 -7.96
CA ARG A 59 -7.21 2.18 -9.12
C ARG A 59 -7.63 3.63 -8.88
N ARG A 60 -8.16 3.93 -7.69
CA ARG A 60 -8.54 5.30 -7.35
C ARG A 60 -7.34 6.22 -7.31
N GLU A 61 -6.21 5.73 -6.83
CA GLU A 61 -4.98 6.51 -6.79
C GLU A 61 -4.51 6.83 -8.21
N LYS A 62 -4.56 5.84 -9.09
CA LYS A 62 -4.18 6.06 -10.50
C LYS A 62 -5.09 7.09 -11.17
N GLU A 63 -6.39 7.01 -10.90
CA GLU A 63 -7.35 7.98 -11.45
C GLU A 63 -7.06 9.38 -10.95
N PHE A 64 -6.70 9.50 -9.68
CA PHE A 64 -6.35 10.78 -9.09
C PHE A 64 -5.13 11.39 -9.81
N TYR A 65 -4.08 10.62 -9.99
CA TYR A 65 -2.87 11.12 -10.66
C TYR A 65 -3.11 11.42 -12.13
N ALA A 66 -3.91 10.61 -12.81
CA ALA A 66 -4.24 10.85 -14.21
C ALA A 66 -4.96 12.19 -14.37
N LYS A 67 -5.91 12.46 -13.48
CA LYS A 67 -6.64 13.72 -13.50
C LYS A 67 -5.71 14.89 -13.19
N LEU A 68 -4.86 14.72 -12.18
CA LEU A 68 -3.92 15.76 -11.78
C LEU A 68 -2.98 16.15 -12.93
N TYR A 69 -2.38 15.16 -13.56
CA TYR A 69 -1.46 15.44 -14.67
C TYR A 69 -2.18 16.01 -15.87
N SER A 70 -3.39 15.53 -16.17
CA SER A 70 -4.18 16.06 -17.27
C SER A 70 -4.52 17.54 -17.03
N GLU A 71 -4.88 17.89 -15.81
CA GLU A 71 -5.18 19.27 -15.45
C GLU A 71 -3.95 20.16 -15.52
N ASN A 72 -2.77 19.58 -15.44
CA ASN A 72 -1.51 20.30 -15.54
C ASN A 72 -0.89 20.25 -16.94
N GLY A 73 -1.67 19.89 -17.94
CA GLY A 73 -1.26 20.02 -19.32
C GLY A 73 -0.75 18.77 -20.01
N VAL A 74 -0.77 17.61 -19.33
CA VAL A 74 -0.32 16.36 -19.96
C VAL A 74 -1.49 15.74 -20.69
N HIS A 75 -1.51 15.88 -22.01
CA HIS A 75 -2.63 15.41 -22.83
C HIS A 75 -2.29 14.21 -23.71
N ASP A 76 -1.02 13.89 -23.88
CA ASP A 76 -0.63 12.67 -24.59
C ASP A 76 -0.91 11.48 -23.70
N LEU A 77 -1.78 10.59 -24.17
CA LEU A 77 -2.25 9.47 -23.35
C LEU A 77 -1.11 8.51 -22.95
N ALA A 78 -0.19 8.25 -23.85
CA ALA A 78 0.93 7.36 -23.57
C ALA A 78 1.85 7.95 -22.48
N ILE A 79 2.11 9.25 -22.58
CA ILE A 79 2.92 9.94 -21.57
C ILE A 79 2.21 9.97 -20.24
N LEU A 80 0.91 10.24 -20.25
CA LEU A 80 0.09 10.28 -19.06
C LEU A 80 0.12 8.93 -18.32
N GLN A 81 -0.07 7.86 -19.07
CA GLN A 81 -0.05 6.52 -18.49
C GLN A 81 1.32 6.16 -17.92
N ALA A 82 2.39 6.56 -18.62
CA ALA A 82 3.74 6.32 -18.12
C ALA A 82 4.00 7.07 -16.82
N MET A 83 3.54 8.32 -16.72
CA MET A 83 3.71 9.10 -15.50
C MET A 83 2.92 8.52 -14.33
N VAL A 84 1.70 8.07 -14.58
CA VAL A 84 0.89 7.44 -13.54
C VAL A 84 1.56 6.16 -13.06
N SER A 85 2.02 5.32 -13.98
CA SER A 85 2.67 4.06 -13.63
C SER A 85 3.97 4.26 -12.85
N ALA A 86 4.67 5.36 -13.10
CA ALA A 86 5.89 5.67 -12.36
C ALA A 86 5.60 6.03 -10.91
N ASN A 87 4.40 6.51 -10.61
CA ASN A 87 4.05 6.97 -9.27
C ASN A 87 3.22 5.97 -8.47
N VAL A 88 2.50 5.08 -9.14
CA VAL A 88 1.57 4.18 -8.47
C VAL A 88 1.89 2.73 -8.81
N PRO A 89 2.19 1.89 -7.82
CA PRO A 89 2.44 0.46 -8.09
C PRO A 89 1.21 -0.22 -8.68
N ASP A 90 1.44 -1.27 -9.46
CA ASP A 90 0.36 -2.03 -10.10
C ASP A 90 -0.22 -3.15 -9.24
N ALA A 91 0.47 -3.50 -8.17
CA ALA A 91 0.07 -4.61 -7.31
C ALA A 91 -0.17 -4.10 -5.88
N PRO A 92 -1.03 -4.78 -5.11
CA PRO A 92 -1.28 -4.37 -3.73
C PRO A 92 -0.01 -4.21 -2.92
N TYR A 93 0.01 -3.20 -2.07
CA TYR A 93 1.18 -2.88 -1.27
C TYR A 93 0.77 -2.28 0.07
N TRP A 94 1.72 -2.28 1.00
CA TRP A 94 1.58 -1.60 2.27
C TRP A 94 2.35 -0.30 2.24
N LEU A 95 1.70 0.78 2.64
CA LEU A 95 2.39 2.05 2.82
C LEU A 95 2.77 2.16 4.28
N VAL A 96 4.07 2.03 4.55
CA VAL A 96 4.59 2.07 5.92
C VAL A 96 5.10 3.48 6.21
N SER A 97 4.62 4.04 7.31
CA SER A 97 5.02 5.36 7.77
C SER A 97 5.88 5.22 9.01
N LEU A 98 7.05 5.84 8.99
CA LEU A 98 7.94 5.95 10.14
C LEU A 98 8.02 7.42 10.53
N LYS A 99 7.41 7.76 11.65
CA LYS A 99 7.37 9.15 12.10
C LYS A 99 8.22 9.31 13.33
N SER A 100 9.26 10.11 13.21
CA SER A 100 10.16 10.42 14.31
C SER A 100 10.28 11.94 14.44
N GLY A 101 10.53 12.41 15.66
CA GLY A 101 10.72 13.82 15.87
C GLY A 101 11.17 14.06 17.29
N ASP A 102 12.03 15.05 17.48
CA ASP A 102 12.52 15.45 18.79
C ASP A 102 11.84 16.72 19.27
N GLY A 103 10.91 17.24 18.49
CA GLY A 103 10.21 18.47 18.83
C GLY A 103 10.96 19.75 18.53
N ALA A 104 12.27 19.67 18.32
CA ALA A 104 13.07 20.87 18.08
C ALA A 104 12.96 21.34 16.64
N PHE A 105 12.94 20.41 15.70
CA PHE A 105 12.87 20.71 14.27
C PHE A 105 11.61 20.15 13.64
N GLY A 106 10.63 19.73 14.45
CA GLY A 106 9.42 19.13 13.97
C GLY A 106 9.57 17.64 13.70
N ASP A 107 8.48 17.03 13.25
CA ASP A 107 8.44 15.61 12.97
C ASP A 107 8.99 15.33 11.58
N ILE A 108 9.72 14.23 11.47
CA ILE A 108 10.20 13.73 10.19
C ILE A 108 9.41 12.47 9.89
N THR A 109 8.72 12.44 8.75
CA THR A 109 7.96 11.28 8.32
C THR A 109 8.61 10.69 7.08
N ARG A 110 8.88 9.40 7.13
CA ARG A 110 9.38 8.65 5.98
C ARG A 110 8.35 7.63 5.58
N LEU A 111 8.10 7.52 4.29
CA LEU A 111 7.10 6.63 3.73
C LEU A 111 7.79 5.60 2.84
N HIS A 112 7.44 4.35 3.04
CA HIS A 112 8.01 3.26 2.26
C HIS A 112 6.89 2.33 1.84
N ARG A 113 6.98 1.84 0.61
CA ARG A 113 6.01 0.89 0.07
C ARG A 113 6.59 -0.51 0.12
N VAL A 114 5.80 -1.45 0.62
CA VAL A 114 6.20 -2.86 0.70
C VAL A 114 5.22 -3.67 -0.12
N ASP A 115 5.73 -4.41 -1.09
CA ASP A 115 4.88 -5.26 -1.93
C ASP A 115 4.23 -6.32 -1.06
N ASP A 116 2.90 -6.43 -1.15
CA ASP A 116 2.16 -7.34 -0.28
C ASP A 116 2.47 -8.80 -0.57
N ARG A 117 2.78 -9.12 -1.82
CA ARG A 117 2.97 -10.51 -2.21
C ARG A 117 4.39 -11.00 -1.97
N THR A 118 5.38 -10.14 -2.21
CA THR A 118 6.79 -10.53 -2.14
C THR A 118 7.48 -10.06 -0.87
N GLY A 119 6.92 -9.07 -0.18
CA GLY A 119 7.57 -8.44 0.97
C GLY A 119 8.73 -7.54 0.60
N LYS A 120 8.92 -7.25 -0.68
CA LYS A 120 10.00 -6.38 -1.11
C LYS A 120 9.63 -4.93 -0.95
N ILE A 121 10.62 -4.13 -0.55
CA ILE A 121 10.44 -2.68 -0.50
C ILE A 121 10.53 -2.15 -1.92
N LEU A 122 9.50 -1.40 -2.31
CA LEU A 122 9.42 -0.84 -3.65
C LEU A 122 10.20 0.46 -3.71
N ALA A 123 10.77 0.74 -4.88
CA ALA A 123 11.51 1.99 -5.08
C ALA A 123 10.56 3.18 -4.94
N ASP A 124 11.08 4.29 -4.41
CA ASP A 124 10.31 5.52 -4.34
C ASP A 124 10.04 6.05 -5.74
N PRO A 125 8.87 6.67 -5.96
CA PRO A 125 8.59 7.25 -7.26
C PRO A 125 9.56 8.42 -7.53
N PRO A 126 9.90 8.66 -8.80
CA PRO A 126 10.73 9.81 -9.14
C PRO A 126 10.00 11.10 -8.78
N SER A 127 10.74 12.04 -8.24
CA SER A 127 10.15 13.33 -7.84
C SER A 127 10.32 14.39 -8.89
#